data_c0ac4ae9a10b238139d2573fbf127f99
#
_entry.id   c0ac4ae9a10b238139d2573fbf127f99
#
_cell.length_a   1.000
_cell.length_b   1.000
_cell.length_c   1.000
_cell.angle_alpha   90.00
_cell.angle_beta   90.00
_cell.angle_gamma   90.00
#
_symmetry.space_group_name_H-M   'P 1'
#
loop_
_entity.id
_entity.type
_entity.pdbx_description
1 polymer ?
#
loop_
_entity_poly.entity_id
_entity_poly.type
_entity_poly.pdbx_seq_one_letter_code
_entity_poly.pdbx_strand_id
1 'polypeptide(L)'
;MNRWDSIRLDVMQYYVKRCIALPGDTLEIREGFYKIRGCDERLGNYNAQQSLANLKYPEQYGIVVGTFPYDKQMDWTIREFGPLPIPQKGQTVKMNRTNCLLYRQLIGWEQKKKLRIKDGQIVLGDSVIAQYRFKKNYYFVSGDNMANSQDSRYWGMLPEEYIVGKATLCLLYTSPSPRDRSVSR
;
A
#
# COMPACT_ATOMS: atom_id res chain seq x y z
N MET A 1 21.57 -19.76 -4.93
CA MET A 1 20.73 -20.33 -3.85
C MET A 1 20.53 -19.22 -2.83
N ASN A 2 19.40 -18.49 -2.89
CA ASN A 2 19.14 -17.42 -1.92
C ASN A 2 18.68 -18.04 -0.61
N ARG A 3 19.57 -18.05 0.35
CA ARG A 3 19.30 -18.47 1.73
C ARG A 3 18.43 -17.39 2.36
N TRP A 4 17.22 -17.73 2.75
CA TRP A 4 16.39 -16.87 3.57
C TRP A 4 16.99 -16.87 4.97
N ASP A 5 17.70 -15.81 5.33
CA ASP A 5 18.16 -15.64 6.70
C ASP A 5 16.96 -15.15 7.54
N SER A 6 16.68 -15.87 8.62
CA SER A 6 15.73 -15.40 9.63
C SER A 6 16.34 -14.22 10.39
N ILE A 7 15.79 -13.04 10.23
CA ILE A 7 16.18 -11.86 11.02
C ILE A 7 15.47 -11.95 12.37
N ARG A 8 16.21 -11.77 13.45
CA ARG A 8 15.63 -11.74 14.80
C ARG A 8 14.68 -10.57 14.95
N LEU A 9 13.55 -10.77 15.65
CA LEU A 9 12.49 -9.77 15.82
C LEU A 9 12.99 -8.47 16.47
N ASP A 10 14.00 -8.55 17.31
CA ASP A 10 14.62 -7.40 17.98
C ASP A 10 15.46 -6.51 17.03
N VAL A 11 15.79 -6.99 15.83
CA VAL A 11 16.53 -6.24 14.80
C VAL A 11 15.60 -5.68 13.72
N MET A 12 14.34 -6.12 13.69
CA MET A 12 13.38 -5.65 12.68
C MET A 12 12.87 -4.25 13.02
N GLN A 13 12.90 -3.36 12.05
CA GLN A 13 12.25 -2.05 12.18
C GLN A 13 10.76 -2.19 11.92
N TYR A 14 9.95 -1.79 12.91
CA TYR A 14 8.50 -1.75 12.80
C TYR A 14 8.03 -0.34 12.43
N TYR A 15 7.12 -0.26 11.48
CA TYR A 15 6.55 1.00 11.04
C TYR A 15 5.07 1.07 11.41
N VAL A 16 4.67 2.17 12.03
CA VAL A 16 3.25 2.45 12.26
C VAL A 16 2.66 3.05 10.98
N LYS A 17 1.59 2.44 10.50
CA LYS A 17 0.81 2.90 9.36
C LYS A 17 -0.67 2.85 9.71
N ARG A 18 -1.44 3.77 9.16
CA ARG A 18 -2.90 3.78 9.30
C ARG A 18 -3.51 2.86 8.28
N CYS A 19 -4.38 1.95 8.70
CA CYS A 19 -5.18 1.14 7.79
C CYS A 19 -6.24 2.03 7.13
N ILE A 20 -6.23 2.08 5.81
CA ILE A 20 -7.14 2.89 4.99
C ILE A 20 -8.23 2.02 4.37
N ALA A 21 -7.87 0.83 3.85
CA ALA A 21 -8.83 -0.07 3.26
C ALA A 21 -8.61 -1.50 3.76
N LEU A 22 -9.73 -2.19 3.98
CA LEU A 22 -9.83 -3.56 4.49
C LEU A 22 -9.99 -4.57 3.34
N PRO A 23 -9.81 -5.87 3.61
CA PRO A 23 -10.09 -6.91 2.64
C PRO A 23 -11.55 -6.85 2.15
N GLY A 24 -11.75 -6.82 0.83
CA GLY A 24 -13.04 -6.69 0.17
C GLY A 24 -13.43 -5.28 -0.23
N ASP A 25 -12.75 -4.26 0.29
CA ASP A 25 -12.98 -2.86 -0.09
C ASP A 25 -12.54 -2.57 -1.53
N THR A 26 -13.07 -1.47 -2.07
CA THR A 26 -12.54 -0.85 -3.29
C THR A 26 -12.11 0.56 -2.97
N LEU A 27 -10.80 0.78 -3.01
CA LEU A 27 -10.17 2.06 -2.69
C LEU A 27 -10.01 2.92 -3.95
N GLU A 28 -10.24 4.21 -3.78
CA GLU A 28 -9.88 5.27 -4.72
C GLU A 28 -9.20 6.43 -3.99
N ILE A 29 -8.36 7.18 -4.69
CA ILE A 29 -7.95 8.52 -4.26
C ILE A 29 -8.49 9.48 -5.31
N ARG A 30 -9.25 10.47 -4.89
CA ARG A 30 -9.81 11.51 -5.75
C ARG A 30 -9.42 12.88 -5.21
N GLU A 31 -8.79 13.68 -6.05
CA GLU A 31 -8.29 15.00 -5.66
C GLU A 31 -7.36 14.95 -4.42
N GLY A 32 -6.66 13.83 -4.21
CA GLY A 32 -5.77 13.61 -3.07
C GLY A 32 -6.44 13.03 -1.82
N PHE A 33 -7.76 12.77 -1.83
CA PHE A 33 -8.50 12.22 -0.70
C PHE A 33 -8.86 10.76 -0.88
N TYR A 34 -8.68 9.97 0.19
CA TYR A 34 -9.07 8.56 0.21
C TYR A 34 -10.59 8.41 0.20
N LYS A 35 -11.06 7.50 -0.63
CA LYS A 35 -12.47 7.10 -0.72
C LYS A 35 -12.58 5.59 -0.81
N ILE A 36 -13.54 5.03 -0.08
CA ILE A 36 -13.94 3.62 -0.22
C ILE A 36 -15.34 3.58 -0.82
N ARG A 37 -15.53 2.74 -1.81
CA ARG A 37 -16.83 2.59 -2.45
C ARG A 37 -17.88 2.12 -1.43
N GLY A 38 -18.97 2.88 -1.31
CA GLY A 38 -20.02 2.60 -0.33
C GLY A 38 -19.75 3.06 1.10
N CYS A 39 -18.71 3.90 1.30
CA CYS A 39 -18.41 4.50 2.58
C CYS A 39 -18.23 6.02 2.40
N ASP A 40 -19.03 6.80 3.12
CA ASP A 40 -18.98 8.27 3.08
C ASP A 40 -18.14 8.89 4.20
N GLU A 41 -17.51 8.04 5.03
CA GLU A 41 -16.68 8.50 6.13
C GLU A 41 -15.35 9.08 5.63
N ARG A 42 -14.81 10.03 6.41
CA ARG A 42 -13.47 10.57 6.18
C ARG A 42 -12.42 9.56 6.62
N LEU A 43 -11.57 9.14 5.70
CA LEU A 43 -10.54 8.15 5.93
C LEU A 43 -9.16 8.80 6.11
N GLY A 44 -8.33 8.18 6.93
CA GLY A 44 -6.94 8.59 7.09
C GLY A 44 -6.75 9.91 7.84
N ASN A 45 -5.57 10.50 7.68
CA ASN A 45 -5.25 11.83 8.20
C ASN A 45 -5.72 12.90 7.19
N TYR A 46 -6.91 13.46 7.44
CA TYR A 46 -7.54 14.42 6.51
C TYR A 46 -6.69 15.67 6.30
N ASN A 47 -6.08 16.22 7.34
CA ASN A 47 -5.25 17.42 7.23
C ASN A 47 -4.00 17.17 6.37
N ALA A 48 -3.38 16.00 6.50
CA ALA A 48 -2.25 15.61 5.67
C ALA A 48 -2.66 15.42 4.19
N GLN A 49 -3.85 14.85 3.95
CA GLN A 49 -4.43 14.73 2.60
C GLN A 49 -4.66 16.11 1.99
N GLN A 50 -5.28 17.01 2.73
CA GLN A 50 -5.55 18.38 2.29
C GLN A 50 -4.25 19.15 1.98
N SER A 51 -3.24 19.01 2.84
CA SER A 51 -1.93 19.62 2.62
C SER A 51 -1.29 19.11 1.33
N LEU A 52 -1.33 17.80 1.09
CA LEU A 52 -0.78 17.19 -0.13
C LEU A 52 -1.57 17.55 -1.37
N ALA A 53 -2.90 17.62 -1.28
CA ALA A 53 -3.80 17.99 -2.35
C ALA A 53 -3.56 19.46 -2.83
N ASN A 54 -3.25 20.35 -1.90
CA ASN A 54 -3.02 21.77 -2.17
C ASN A 54 -1.61 22.09 -2.70
N LEU A 55 -0.65 21.14 -2.63
CA LEU A 55 0.68 21.36 -3.18
C LEU A 55 0.63 21.48 -4.70
N LYS A 56 1.00 22.62 -5.25
CA LYS A 56 0.97 22.86 -6.70
C LYS A 56 1.98 21.97 -7.46
N TYR A 57 3.17 21.79 -6.89
CA TYR A 57 4.28 21.03 -7.48
C TYR A 57 4.91 20.10 -6.42
N PRO A 58 4.29 18.94 -6.14
CA PRO A 58 4.79 18.02 -5.11
C PRO A 58 6.24 17.57 -5.34
N GLU A 59 6.66 17.44 -6.61
CA GLU A 59 7.99 16.99 -7.00
C GLU A 59 9.11 17.91 -6.50
N GLN A 60 8.83 19.21 -6.39
CA GLN A 60 9.79 20.21 -5.87
C GLN A 60 10.13 19.97 -4.39
N TYR A 61 9.29 19.21 -3.69
CA TYR A 61 9.48 18.80 -2.29
C TYR A 61 9.99 17.36 -2.18
N GLY A 62 10.47 16.77 -3.30
CA GLY A 62 10.94 15.39 -3.33
C GLY A 62 9.85 14.33 -3.23
N ILE A 63 8.58 14.72 -3.42
CA ILE A 63 7.45 13.79 -3.36
C ILE A 63 7.30 13.09 -4.71
N VAL A 64 7.33 11.77 -4.71
CA VAL A 64 7.08 10.97 -5.90
C VAL A 64 5.58 10.97 -6.22
N VAL A 65 5.20 11.50 -7.38
CA VAL A 65 3.80 11.63 -7.79
C VAL A 65 3.24 10.32 -8.35
N GLY A 66 4.03 9.59 -9.12
CA GLY A 66 3.62 8.30 -9.66
C GLY A 66 3.48 7.23 -8.58
N THR A 67 2.48 6.37 -8.73
CA THR A 67 2.13 5.38 -7.73
C THR A 67 2.09 3.96 -8.30
N PHE A 68 1.98 2.98 -7.41
CA PHE A 68 1.63 1.61 -7.78
C PHE A 68 0.41 1.59 -8.73
N PRO A 69 0.36 0.74 -9.75
CA PRO A 69 1.34 -0.28 -10.14
C PRO A 69 2.44 0.22 -11.10
N TYR A 70 2.63 1.54 -11.26
CA TYR A 70 3.60 2.17 -12.17
C TYR A 70 3.40 1.77 -13.63
N ASP A 71 2.17 1.67 -14.06
CA ASP A 71 1.80 1.34 -15.43
C ASP A 71 1.24 2.56 -16.16
N LYS A 72 1.77 2.86 -17.36
CA LYS A 72 1.39 4.03 -18.15
C LYS A 72 -0.09 4.06 -18.58
N GLN A 73 -0.74 2.90 -18.66
CA GLN A 73 -2.16 2.84 -19.03
C GLN A 73 -3.09 3.18 -17.86
N MET A 74 -2.63 2.95 -16.62
CA MET A 74 -3.40 3.31 -15.43
C MET A 74 -3.15 4.75 -15.02
N ASP A 75 -1.91 5.24 -15.19
CA ASP A 75 -1.46 6.60 -14.89
C ASP A 75 -1.89 7.09 -13.50
N TRP A 76 -1.82 6.18 -12.52
CA TRP A 76 -2.23 6.48 -11.15
C TRP A 76 -1.19 7.35 -10.45
N THR A 77 -1.70 8.32 -9.73
CA THR A 77 -0.91 9.29 -9.00
C THR A 77 -1.34 9.36 -7.53
N ILE A 78 -0.58 10.09 -6.72
CA ILE A 78 -0.94 10.34 -5.32
C ILE A 78 -2.25 11.11 -5.15
N ARG A 79 -2.78 11.73 -6.22
CA ARG A 79 -4.03 12.48 -6.22
C ARG A 79 -5.17 11.76 -6.91
N GLU A 80 -4.87 10.99 -7.94
CA GLU A 80 -5.84 10.23 -8.73
C GLU A 80 -5.39 8.77 -8.79
N PHE A 81 -6.04 7.93 -8.02
CA PHE A 81 -5.64 6.53 -7.84
C PHE A 81 -6.87 5.63 -7.83
N GLY A 82 -6.74 4.45 -8.38
CA GLY A 82 -7.81 3.45 -8.37
C GLY A 82 -8.76 3.56 -9.56
N PRO A 83 -9.87 2.82 -9.51
CA PRO A 83 -10.31 1.97 -8.38
C PRO A 83 -9.41 0.75 -8.16
N LEU A 84 -9.01 0.51 -6.91
CA LEU A 84 -8.22 -0.64 -6.49
C LEU A 84 -9.06 -1.56 -5.59
N PRO A 85 -9.55 -2.71 -6.09
CA PRO A 85 -10.16 -3.71 -5.23
C PRO A 85 -9.10 -4.37 -4.34
N ILE A 86 -9.36 -4.40 -3.05
CA ILE A 86 -8.49 -5.01 -2.04
C ILE A 86 -8.88 -6.48 -1.88
N PRO A 87 -7.99 -7.44 -2.20
CA PRO A 87 -8.37 -8.84 -2.18
C PRO A 87 -8.66 -9.34 -0.77
N GLN A 88 -9.67 -10.20 -0.69
CA GLN A 88 -10.08 -10.91 0.51
C GLN A 88 -9.77 -12.40 0.35
N LYS A 89 -9.43 -13.07 1.44
CA LYS A 89 -9.25 -14.53 1.46
C LYS A 89 -10.49 -15.24 0.90
N GLY A 90 -10.27 -16.16 -0.04
CA GLY A 90 -11.33 -16.91 -0.70
C GLY A 90 -11.96 -16.19 -1.89
N GLN A 91 -11.73 -14.91 -2.11
CA GLN A 91 -12.21 -14.17 -3.26
C GLN A 91 -11.55 -14.67 -4.55
N THR A 92 -12.37 -14.85 -5.59
CA THR A 92 -11.91 -15.23 -6.92
C THR A 92 -12.00 -14.04 -7.86
N VAL A 93 -10.94 -13.79 -8.61
CA VAL A 93 -10.87 -12.72 -9.61
C VAL A 93 -10.58 -13.31 -10.99
N LYS A 94 -11.19 -12.77 -12.04
CA LYS A 94 -10.82 -13.08 -13.42
C LYS A 94 -9.44 -12.51 -13.71
N MET A 95 -8.62 -13.30 -14.39
CA MET A 95 -7.29 -12.83 -14.79
C MET A 95 -7.35 -12.17 -16.15
N ASN A 96 -7.19 -10.87 -16.15
CA ASN A 96 -7.02 -10.03 -17.32
C ASN A 96 -5.71 -9.20 -17.15
N ARG A 97 -5.38 -8.38 -18.15
CA ARG A 97 -4.19 -7.53 -18.11
C ARG A 97 -4.15 -6.64 -16.86
N THR A 98 -5.24 -5.95 -16.55
CA THR A 98 -5.38 -5.06 -15.39
C THR A 98 -5.15 -5.82 -14.09
N ASN A 99 -5.84 -6.92 -13.87
CA ASN A 99 -5.72 -7.73 -12.65
C ASN A 99 -4.34 -8.40 -12.55
N CYS A 100 -3.73 -8.73 -13.69
CA CYS A 100 -2.33 -9.19 -13.70
C CYS A 100 -1.38 -8.11 -13.19
N LEU A 101 -1.54 -6.85 -13.60
CA LEU A 101 -0.70 -5.74 -13.14
C LEU A 101 -0.91 -5.46 -11.65
N LEU A 102 -2.17 -5.39 -11.21
CA LEU A 102 -2.51 -5.09 -9.81
C LEU A 102 -2.07 -6.20 -8.84
N TYR A 103 -2.18 -7.46 -9.25
CA TYR A 103 -2.03 -8.58 -8.31
C TYR A 103 -0.79 -9.43 -8.54
N ARG A 104 0.06 -9.12 -9.54
CA ARG A 104 1.24 -9.95 -9.86
C ARG A 104 2.17 -10.19 -8.68
N GLN A 105 2.38 -9.18 -7.83
CA GLN A 105 3.25 -9.30 -6.66
C GLN A 105 2.60 -10.20 -5.60
N LEU A 106 1.31 -9.99 -5.31
CA LEU A 106 0.56 -10.76 -4.33
C LEU A 106 0.46 -12.24 -4.73
N ILE A 107 0.05 -12.50 -5.98
CA ILE A 107 -0.08 -13.85 -6.51
C ILE A 107 1.29 -14.52 -6.59
N GLY A 108 2.31 -13.79 -7.03
CA GLY A 108 3.68 -14.28 -7.08
C GLY A 108 4.20 -14.67 -5.70
N TRP A 109 3.90 -13.87 -4.70
CA TRP A 109 4.26 -14.14 -3.31
C TRP A 109 3.49 -15.33 -2.72
N GLU A 110 2.15 -15.40 -2.91
CA GLU A 110 1.35 -16.53 -2.44
C GLU A 110 1.75 -17.88 -3.05
N GLN A 111 2.09 -17.87 -4.35
CA GLN A 111 2.35 -19.09 -5.11
C GLN A 111 3.85 -19.41 -5.24
N LYS A 112 4.72 -18.47 -4.84
CA LYS A 112 6.18 -18.54 -5.07
C LYS A 112 6.52 -18.78 -6.55
N LYS A 113 5.70 -18.23 -7.45
CA LYS A 113 5.80 -18.32 -8.91
C LYS A 113 5.62 -16.96 -9.54
N LYS A 114 6.26 -16.72 -10.67
CA LYS A 114 6.10 -15.46 -11.42
C LYS A 114 4.79 -15.46 -12.20
N LEU A 115 3.99 -14.40 -12.03
CA LEU A 115 2.82 -14.11 -12.87
C LEU A 115 3.26 -13.19 -14.01
N ARG A 116 2.94 -13.54 -15.24
CA ARG A 116 3.36 -12.81 -16.46
C ARG A 116 2.25 -12.82 -17.50
N ILE A 117 2.37 -11.91 -18.44
CA ILE A 117 1.61 -11.92 -19.69
C ILE A 117 2.53 -12.49 -20.77
N LYS A 118 2.12 -13.56 -21.42
CA LYS A 118 2.82 -14.17 -22.53
C LYS A 118 1.81 -14.46 -23.65
N ASP A 119 2.10 -13.98 -24.86
CA ASP A 119 1.23 -14.17 -26.04
C ASP A 119 -0.24 -13.82 -25.79
N GLY A 120 -0.48 -12.72 -25.02
CA GLY A 120 -1.82 -12.26 -24.65
C GLY A 120 -2.51 -13.05 -23.53
N GLN A 121 -1.89 -14.13 -23.05
CA GLN A 121 -2.39 -14.97 -21.96
C GLN A 121 -1.72 -14.67 -20.63
N ILE A 122 -2.45 -14.89 -19.54
CA ILE A 122 -1.92 -14.75 -18.18
C ILE A 122 -1.35 -16.09 -17.73
N VAL A 123 -0.04 -16.11 -17.43
CA VAL A 123 0.70 -17.33 -17.09
C VAL A 123 1.27 -17.22 -15.68
N LEU A 124 0.98 -18.20 -14.84
CA LEU A 124 1.53 -18.36 -13.50
C LEU A 124 2.53 -19.53 -13.48
N GLY A 125 3.82 -19.21 -13.40
CA GLY A 125 4.86 -20.20 -13.68
C GLY A 125 4.79 -20.66 -15.14
N ASP A 126 4.39 -21.91 -15.36
CA ASP A 126 4.25 -22.52 -16.68
C ASP A 126 2.78 -22.82 -17.05
N SER A 127 1.83 -22.40 -16.23
CA SER A 127 0.40 -22.69 -16.42
C SER A 127 -0.37 -21.44 -16.79
N VAL A 128 -1.21 -21.51 -17.83
CA VAL A 128 -2.17 -20.45 -18.19
C VAL A 128 -3.29 -20.47 -17.16
N ILE A 129 -3.66 -19.29 -16.65
CA ILE A 129 -4.75 -19.15 -15.68
C ILE A 129 -5.78 -18.12 -16.17
N ALA A 130 -7.07 -18.46 -16.08
CA ALA A 130 -8.19 -17.58 -16.41
C ALA A 130 -8.74 -16.86 -15.17
N GLN A 131 -8.51 -17.42 -14.00
CA GLN A 131 -8.96 -16.87 -12.72
C GLN A 131 -7.98 -17.22 -11.60
N TYR A 132 -8.02 -16.45 -10.52
CA TYR A 132 -7.22 -16.69 -9.33
C TYR A 132 -8.06 -16.54 -8.07
N ARG A 133 -7.93 -17.47 -7.12
CA ARG A 133 -8.56 -17.42 -5.81
C ARG A 133 -7.52 -17.07 -4.76
N PHE A 134 -7.68 -15.93 -4.09
CA PHE A 134 -6.77 -15.46 -3.05
C PHE A 134 -6.80 -16.35 -1.82
N LYS A 135 -5.63 -16.64 -1.27
CA LYS A 135 -5.46 -17.49 -0.08
C LYS A 135 -5.41 -16.68 1.20
N LYS A 136 -5.18 -15.36 1.10
CA LYS A 136 -4.92 -14.46 2.22
C LYS A 136 -5.72 -13.17 2.10
N ASN A 137 -5.80 -12.43 3.22
CA ASN A 137 -6.33 -11.09 3.26
C ASN A 137 -5.24 -10.06 2.95
N TYR A 138 -5.65 -8.94 2.37
CA TYR A 138 -4.77 -7.82 2.06
C TYR A 138 -5.36 -6.53 2.58
N TYR A 139 -4.50 -5.56 2.83
CA TYR A 139 -4.86 -4.26 3.39
C TYR A 139 -4.17 -3.16 2.60
N PHE A 140 -4.77 -1.98 2.58
CA PHE A 140 -4.10 -0.78 2.10
C PHE A 140 -3.80 0.12 3.28
N VAL A 141 -2.53 0.47 3.44
CA VAL A 141 -2.07 1.26 4.58
C VAL A 141 -1.35 2.52 4.12
N SER A 142 -1.45 3.59 4.90
CA SER A 142 -0.80 4.87 4.63
C SER A 142 -0.16 5.44 5.89
N GLY A 143 0.97 6.11 5.73
CA GLY A 143 1.56 6.91 6.80
C GLY A 143 0.85 8.24 6.96
N ASP A 144 0.71 8.71 8.20
CA ASP A 144 0.09 10.01 8.49
C ASP A 144 0.92 11.20 7.97
N ASN A 145 2.25 11.05 7.87
CA ASN A 145 3.11 11.99 7.16
C ASN A 145 3.15 11.67 5.66
N MET A 146 2.08 12.01 4.94
CA MET A 146 1.85 11.60 3.56
C MET A 146 2.92 12.10 2.57
N ALA A 147 3.54 13.23 2.86
CA ALA A 147 4.59 13.80 2.02
C ALA A 147 5.90 13.01 2.08
N ASN A 148 6.15 12.32 3.19
CA ASN A 148 7.39 11.57 3.43
C ASN A 148 7.09 10.16 3.96
N SER A 149 6.16 9.44 3.31
CA SER A 149 5.81 8.08 3.69
C SER A 149 5.94 7.13 2.52
N GLN A 150 6.75 6.09 2.68
CA GLN A 150 6.75 4.93 1.82
C GLN A 150 5.65 3.98 2.33
N ASP A 151 4.54 3.88 1.60
CA ASP A 151 3.34 3.14 1.98
C ASP A 151 2.64 2.48 0.79
N SER A 152 1.43 1.98 0.97
CA SER A 152 0.71 1.21 -0.06
C SER A 152 0.46 1.99 -1.36
N ARG A 153 0.51 3.31 -1.34
CA ARG A 153 0.46 4.11 -2.58
C ARG A 153 1.61 3.77 -3.52
N TYR A 154 2.75 3.35 -2.98
CA TYR A 154 3.97 3.09 -3.74
C TYR A 154 4.28 1.60 -3.94
N TRP A 155 4.10 0.77 -2.92
CA TRP A 155 4.43 -0.66 -3.01
C TRP A 155 3.20 -1.58 -3.11
N GLY A 156 1.97 -1.03 -3.07
CA GLY A 156 0.74 -1.79 -3.25
C GLY A 156 0.16 -2.31 -1.92
N MET A 157 -0.50 -3.46 -1.94
CA MET A 157 -1.26 -3.97 -0.81
C MET A 157 -0.40 -4.78 0.15
N LEU A 158 -0.68 -4.64 1.46
CA LEU A 158 0.02 -5.32 2.55
C LEU A 158 -0.66 -6.66 2.85
N PRO A 159 0.08 -7.79 2.78
CA PRO A 159 -0.44 -9.07 3.27
C PRO A 159 -0.65 -9.06 4.77
N GLU A 160 -1.71 -9.74 5.25
CA GLU A 160 -2.07 -9.85 6.67
C GLU A 160 -0.90 -10.32 7.55
N GLU A 161 -0.07 -11.21 7.06
CA GLU A 161 1.08 -11.79 7.79
C GLU A 161 2.17 -10.77 8.16
N TYR A 162 2.20 -9.61 7.51
CA TYR A 162 3.13 -8.53 7.85
C TYR A 162 2.58 -7.57 8.91
N ILE A 163 1.34 -7.79 9.38
CA ILE A 163 0.73 -7.01 10.45
C ILE A 163 1.12 -7.64 11.78
N VAL A 164 2.04 -6.99 12.50
CA VAL A 164 2.50 -7.47 13.82
C VAL A 164 1.51 -7.15 14.95
N GLY A 165 0.66 -6.14 14.77
CA GLY A 165 -0.33 -5.76 15.77
C GLY A 165 -1.05 -4.47 15.45
N LYS A 166 -2.04 -4.12 16.28
CA LYS A 166 -2.78 -2.87 16.23
C LYS A 166 -2.29 -1.95 17.34
N ALA A 167 -1.85 -0.74 16.99
CA ALA A 167 -1.55 0.29 17.99
C ALA A 167 -2.86 0.75 18.63
N THR A 168 -3.02 0.51 19.92
CA THR A 168 -4.18 0.95 20.71
C THR A 168 -3.96 2.28 21.39
N LEU A 169 -2.69 2.65 21.64
CA LEU A 169 -2.29 3.93 22.24
C LEU A 169 -1.01 4.38 21.55
N CYS A 170 -1.06 5.53 20.90
CA CYS A 170 0.13 6.19 20.36
C CYS A 170 0.44 7.40 21.25
N LEU A 171 1.27 7.20 22.26
CA LEU A 171 1.89 8.30 22.98
C LEU A 171 3.04 8.80 22.10
N LEU A 172 2.77 9.82 21.29
CA LEU A 172 3.83 10.65 20.74
C LEU A 172 4.44 11.45 21.89
N TYR A 173 5.24 10.78 22.69
CA TYR A 173 6.16 11.46 23.59
C TYR A 173 7.21 12.11 22.68
N THR A 174 7.07 13.39 22.41
CA THR A 174 8.20 14.19 21.97
C THR A 174 9.16 14.21 23.16
N SER A 175 10.08 13.24 23.20
CA SER A 175 11.23 13.40 24.10
C SER A 175 11.84 14.75 23.76
N PRO A 176 12.07 15.64 24.74
CA PRO A 176 12.72 16.92 24.48
C PRO A 176 14.02 16.63 23.76
N SER A 177 14.23 17.29 22.63
CA SER A 177 15.46 17.18 21.86
C SER A 177 16.65 17.36 22.83
N PRO A 178 17.78 16.64 22.65
CA PRO A 178 18.99 16.89 23.42
C PRO A 178 19.40 18.37 23.46
N ARG A 179 18.93 19.17 22.50
CA ARG A 179 19.10 20.64 22.46
C ARG A 179 18.25 21.38 23.48
N ASP A 180 17.13 20.82 23.94
CA ASP A 180 16.24 21.47 24.91
C ASP A 180 16.73 21.30 26.36
N ARG A 181 17.76 20.46 26.59
CA ARG A 181 18.38 20.27 27.89
C ARG A 181 19.44 21.32 28.24
N SER A 182 19.77 22.23 27.32
CA SER A 182 20.86 23.19 27.51
C SER A 182 20.42 24.57 28.03
N VAL A 183 19.16 24.76 28.42
CA VAL A 183 18.64 26.05 28.90
C VAL A 183 18.02 25.90 30.30
N SER A 184 18.83 25.40 31.24
CA SER A 184 18.54 25.59 32.66
C SER A 184 19.89 25.74 33.41
N ARG A 185 20.40 26.93 33.37
CA ARG A 185 21.32 27.48 34.38
C ARG A 185 20.92 28.90 34.70
#